data_a4c8226fa7cd27c46acebd76e0e83d58
#
_entry.id   a4c8226fa7cd27c46acebd76e0e83d58
#
_cell.length_a   1.000
_cell.length_b   1.000
_cell.length_c   1.000
_cell.angle_alpha   90.00
_cell.angle_beta   90.00
_cell.angle_gamma   90.00
#
_symmetry.space_group_name_H-M   'P 1'
#
loop_
_entity.id
_entity.type
_entity.pdbx_description
1 polymer ?
#
loop_
_entity_poly.entity_id
_entity_poly.type
_entity_poly.pdbx_seq_one_letter_code
_entity_poly.pdbx_strand_id
1 'polypeptide(L)'
;MSRHLPQLSRPQARVLALWSFGMVFVSSCGMTQISTLVALLLEEPSGNVRQRLREWLYGAQDKQGKKRREVEVSDCFGPLLRWVLAHWPQTERQVALALDATTLGQRFTVLAISVLVRGCAIPVAWKVLPYNQKGSWQPHWEGLLERLRGSIPAEWKVLVLADRGLYARWLYQKIVAVGWHPFLRINLAAKARLDEHSPFVWLKQWLPPMGEQWAGRVECFAQKQSRLCCTLVICQQEGYEQPWVIVTDLPPDEVEGAWYRMRYWIEGGFKDFKRGGVGLAAHQDARCRARRTSVVGHGGGDAVDGGGRRRCRNAAPHLLAQGGPPPPCGTAECGQ
;
A
#
# COMPACT_ATOMS: atom_id res chain seq x y z
N MET A 1 -20.97 5.26 6.23
CA MET A 1 -20.36 5.61 4.95
C MET A 1 -20.48 7.11 4.65
N SER A 2 -21.65 7.71 4.50
CA SER A 2 -21.80 9.16 4.18
C SER A 2 -21.14 10.12 5.17
N ARG A 3 -21.06 9.77 6.47
CA ARG A 3 -20.37 10.57 7.49
C ARG A 3 -18.86 10.60 7.29
N HIS A 4 -18.27 9.50 6.80
CA HIS A 4 -16.83 9.34 6.65
C HIS A 4 -16.33 9.75 5.26
N LEU A 5 -17.20 9.72 4.25
CA LEU A 5 -16.93 10.11 2.86
C LEU A 5 -17.94 11.17 2.41
N PRO A 6 -17.87 12.40 2.95
CA PRO A 6 -18.86 13.44 2.71
C PRO A 6 -18.94 13.95 1.28
N GLN A 7 -17.87 13.75 0.48
CA GLN A 7 -17.81 14.10 -0.94
C GLN A 7 -18.68 13.19 -1.82
N LEU A 8 -19.07 12.00 -1.32
CA LEU A 8 -19.98 11.11 -2.04
C LEU A 8 -21.43 11.55 -1.85
N SER A 9 -22.19 11.57 -2.94
CA SER A 9 -23.66 11.70 -2.83
C SER A 9 -24.25 10.50 -2.12
N ARG A 10 -25.46 10.64 -1.52
CA ARG A 10 -26.15 9.53 -0.85
C ARG A 10 -26.26 8.26 -1.70
N PRO A 11 -26.65 8.32 -3.00
CA PRO A 11 -26.65 7.14 -3.86
C PRO A 11 -25.26 6.53 -4.04
N GLN A 12 -24.21 7.33 -4.25
CA GLN A 12 -22.83 6.83 -4.39
C GLN A 12 -22.35 6.16 -3.11
N ALA A 13 -22.59 6.74 -1.95
CA ALA A 13 -22.24 6.17 -0.65
C ALA A 13 -23.00 4.86 -0.38
N ARG A 14 -24.28 4.76 -0.79
CA ARG A 14 -25.08 3.53 -0.68
C ARG A 14 -24.48 2.42 -1.55
N VAL A 15 -24.15 2.72 -2.81
CA VAL A 15 -23.54 1.74 -3.73
C VAL A 15 -22.21 1.25 -3.19
N LEU A 16 -21.34 2.15 -2.72
CA LEU A 16 -20.06 1.79 -2.13
C LEU A 16 -20.24 0.88 -0.90
N ALA A 17 -21.20 1.21 -0.02
CA ALA A 17 -21.49 0.40 1.16
C ALA A 17 -21.95 -1.02 0.79
N LEU A 18 -22.88 -1.15 -0.15
CA LEU A 18 -23.38 -2.44 -0.62
C LEU A 18 -22.29 -3.26 -1.31
N TRP A 19 -21.44 -2.60 -2.09
CA TRP A 19 -20.33 -3.26 -2.76
C TRP A 19 -19.31 -3.76 -1.75
N SER A 20 -18.87 -2.89 -0.83
CA SER A 20 -17.90 -3.27 0.22
C SER A 20 -18.44 -4.40 1.09
N PHE A 21 -19.69 -4.33 1.51
CA PHE A 21 -20.35 -5.40 2.25
C PHE A 21 -20.35 -6.72 1.46
N GLY A 22 -20.76 -6.65 0.20
CA GLY A 22 -20.80 -7.83 -0.68
C GLY A 22 -19.41 -8.43 -0.89
N MET A 23 -18.35 -7.61 -1.08
CA MET A 23 -16.97 -8.07 -1.21
C MET A 23 -16.50 -8.84 0.03
N VAL A 24 -16.77 -8.32 1.21
CA VAL A 24 -16.40 -8.97 2.47
C VAL A 24 -17.15 -10.28 2.64
N PHE A 25 -18.46 -10.29 2.39
CA PHE A 25 -19.29 -11.45 2.62
C PHE A 25 -19.00 -12.61 1.65
N VAL A 26 -18.78 -12.31 0.36
CA VAL A 26 -18.45 -13.35 -0.64
C VAL A 26 -16.96 -13.61 -0.79
N SER A 27 -16.11 -12.91 -0.04
CA SER A 27 -14.65 -12.95 -0.14
C SER A 27 -14.17 -12.83 -1.60
N SER A 28 -14.79 -11.92 -2.37
CA SER A 28 -14.53 -11.74 -3.80
C SER A 28 -14.88 -10.33 -4.26
N CYS A 29 -14.11 -9.78 -5.21
CA CYS A 29 -14.45 -8.54 -5.91
C CYS A 29 -15.28 -8.76 -7.18
N GLY A 30 -15.72 -9.99 -7.46
CA GLY A 30 -16.48 -10.36 -8.64
C GLY A 30 -17.88 -9.76 -8.65
N MET A 31 -18.15 -8.85 -9.60
CA MET A 31 -19.41 -8.13 -9.72
C MET A 31 -20.64 -9.07 -9.76
N THR A 32 -20.53 -10.21 -10.40
CA THR A 32 -21.63 -11.18 -10.51
C THR A 32 -21.98 -11.76 -9.14
N GLN A 33 -20.99 -12.23 -8.37
CA GLN A 33 -21.21 -12.80 -7.04
C GLN A 33 -21.78 -11.77 -6.08
N ILE A 34 -21.21 -10.55 -6.09
CA ILE A 34 -21.68 -9.45 -5.26
C ILE A 34 -23.11 -9.05 -5.62
N SER A 35 -23.42 -8.91 -6.92
CA SER A 35 -24.76 -8.51 -7.33
C SER A 35 -25.82 -9.57 -7.01
N THR A 36 -25.48 -10.86 -7.09
CA THR A 36 -26.39 -11.94 -6.67
C THR A 36 -26.68 -11.89 -5.17
N LEU A 37 -25.66 -11.75 -4.33
CA LEU A 37 -25.84 -11.62 -2.88
C LEU A 37 -26.67 -10.39 -2.53
N VAL A 38 -26.29 -9.22 -3.06
CA VAL A 38 -26.97 -7.95 -2.75
C VAL A 38 -28.43 -7.97 -3.26
N ALA A 39 -28.70 -8.60 -4.40
CA ALA A 39 -30.03 -8.76 -4.94
C ALA A 39 -30.92 -9.59 -4.00
N LEU A 40 -30.38 -10.69 -3.47
CA LEU A 40 -31.07 -11.51 -2.48
C LEU A 40 -31.41 -10.74 -1.21
N LEU A 41 -30.45 -9.95 -0.69
CA LEU A 41 -30.64 -9.17 0.54
C LEU A 41 -31.60 -7.98 0.38
N LEU A 42 -31.71 -7.43 -0.82
CA LEU A 42 -32.59 -6.28 -1.09
C LEU A 42 -33.92 -6.68 -1.71
N GLU A 43 -34.11 -7.97 -1.97
CA GLU A 43 -35.29 -8.51 -2.69
C GLU A 43 -35.51 -7.80 -4.04
N GLU A 44 -34.39 -7.48 -4.74
CA GLU A 44 -34.38 -6.80 -6.03
C GLU A 44 -33.87 -7.76 -7.15
N PRO A 45 -34.27 -7.55 -8.40
CA PRO A 45 -33.69 -8.29 -9.53
C PRO A 45 -32.17 -8.09 -9.62
N SER A 46 -31.40 -9.18 -9.77
CA SER A 46 -29.93 -9.14 -9.80
C SER A 46 -29.38 -8.28 -10.95
N GLY A 47 -30.11 -8.19 -12.07
CA GLY A 47 -29.78 -7.31 -13.20
C GLY A 47 -29.75 -5.83 -12.80
N ASN A 48 -30.72 -5.38 -12.00
CA ASN A 48 -30.80 -3.99 -11.52
C ASN A 48 -29.64 -3.66 -10.58
N VAL A 49 -29.35 -4.56 -9.64
CA VAL A 49 -28.23 -4.40 -8.73
C VAL A 49 -26.90 -4.37 -9.50
N ARG A 50 -26.73 -5.31 -10.45
CA ARG A 50 -25.52 -5.37 -11.29
C ARG A 50 -25.34 -4.10 -12.12
N GLN A 51 -26.42 -3.56 -12.69
CA GLN A 51 -26.38 -2.30 -13.44
C GLN A 51 -26.00 -1.14 -12.55
N ARG A 52 -26.57 -1.03 -11.35
CA ARG A 52 -26.23 0.01 -10.34
C ARG A 52 -24.76 -0.04 -9.95
N LEU A 53 -24.20 -1.24 -9.69
CA LEU A 53 -22.77 -1.41 -9.39
C LEU A 53 -21.89 -1.02 -10.58
N ARG A 54 -22.30 -1.34 -11.80
CA ARG A 54 -21.58 -1.00 -13.03
C ARG A 54 -21.57 0.50 -13.28
N GLU A 55 -22.71 1.18 -13.13
CA GLU A 55 -22.83 2.62 -13.32
C GLU A 55 -22.00 3.42 -12.31
N TRP A 56 -21.73 2.86 -11.15
CA TRP A 56 -20.84 3.51 -10.17
C TRP A 56 -19.42 3.74 -10.71
N LEU A 57 -18.96 2.87 -11.63
CA LEU A 57 -17.65 2.93 -12.28
C LEU A 57 -17.64 3.80 -13.56
N TYR A 58 -18.79 4.28 -14.03
CA TYR A 58 -18.87 5.04 -15.28
C TYR A 58 -18.51 6.51 -15.08
N GLY A 59 -17.97 7.13 -16.15
CA GLY A 59 -17.87 8.57 -16.26
C GLY A 59 -19.26 9.23 -16.23
N ALA A 60 -19.32 10.51 -15.93
CA ALA A 60 -20.58 11.23 -15.81
C ALA A 60 -21.45 11.14 -17.07
N GLN A 61 -20.82 11.20 -18.25
CA GLN A 61 -21.48 11.13 -19.55
C GLN A 61 -22.11 9.77 -19.85
N ASP A 62 -21.57 8.70 -19.29
CA ASP A 62 -22.00 7.32 -19.58
C ASP A 62 -23.11 6.85 -18.60
N LYS A 63 -23.46 7.69 -17.61
CA LYS A 63 -24.51 7.37 -16.64
C LYS A 63 -25.88 7.78 -17.15
N GLN A 64 -26.89 7.02 -16.75
CA GLN A 64 -28.29 7.38 -17.02
C GLN A 64 -28.85 8.33 -15.97
N GLY A 65 -29.86 9.12 -16.31
CA GLY A 65 -30.56 10.03 -15.42
C GLY A 65 -30.08 11.48 -15.48
N LYS A 66 -30.77 12.35 -14.74
CA LYS A 66 -30.56 13.82 -14.76
C LYS A 66 -29.37 14.29 -13.87
N LYS A 67 -29.06 13.57 -12.79
CA LYS A 67 -28.01 13.93 -11.81
C LYS A 67 -26.78 13.04 -12.00
N ARG A 68 -26.08 13.22 -13.13
CA ARG A 68 -24.90 12.42 -13.47
C ARG A 68 -23.67 12.97 -12.75
N ARG A 69 -23.09 12.19 -11.85
CA ARG A 69 -21.85 12.53 -11.16
C ARG A 69 -20.88 11.37 -11.24
N GLU A 70 -19.67 11.66 -11.63
CA GLU A 70 -18.53 10.76 -11.51
C GLU A 70 -18.05 10.72 -10.06
N VAL A 71 -17.41 9.62 -9.68
CA VAL A 71 -16.71 9.51 -8.40
C VAL A 71 -15.25 9.83 -8.62
N GLU A 72 -14.83 10.99 -8.13
CA GLU A 72 -13.40 11.30 -8.07
C GLU A 72 -12.79 10.54 -6.88
N VAL A 73 -12.12 9.44 -7.17
CA VAL A 73 -11.58 8.53 -6.15
C VAL A 73 -10.53 9.23 -5.31
N SER A 74 -9.73 10.11 -5.89
CA SER A 74 -8.67 10.82 -5.18
C SER A 74 -9.20 11.75 -4.08
N ASP A 75 -10.43 12.24 -4.19
CA ASP A 75 -11.07 13.04 -3.16
C ASP A 75 -11.48 12.21 -1.92
N CYS A 76 -11.49 10.89 -2.07
CA CYS A 76 -11.75 9.96 -0.98
C CYS A 76 -10.52 9.67 -0.09
N PHE A 77 -9.30 9.95 -0.53
CA PHE A 77 -8.07 9.52 0.16
C PHE A 77 -7.91 10.16 1.54
N GLY A 78 -8.00 11.48 1.63
CA GLY A 78 -7.92 12.16 2.92
C GLY A 78 -9.02 11.71 3.90
N PRO A 79 -10.31 11.70 3.49
CA PRO A 79 -11.39 11.13 4.30
C PRO A 79 -11.16 9.67 4.73
N LEU A 80 -10.63 8.82 3.85
CA LEU A 80 -10.31 7.43 4.16
C LEU A 80 -9.22 7.35 5.24
N LEU A 81 -8.15 8.13 5.09
CA LEU A 81 -7.08 8.20 6.10
C LEU A 81 -7.63 8.67 7.45
N ARG A 82 -8.43 9.75 7.49
CA ARG A 82 -9.09 10.20 8.73
C ARG A 82 -9.99 9.14 9.35
N TRP A 83 -10.69 8.37 8.52
CA TRP A 83 -11.52 7.26 9.01
C TRP A 83 -10.69 6.15 9.64
N VAL A 84 -9.57 5.76 9.03
CA VAL A 84 -8.63 4.79 9.61
C VAL A 84 -8.11 5.30 10.96
N LEU A 85 -7.67 6.56 11.02
CA LEU A 85 -7.12 7.17 12.24
C LEU A 85 -8.18 7.38 13.34
N ALA A 86 -9.46 7.50 13.00
CA ALA A 86 -10.55 7.55 13.99
C ALA A 86 -10.66 6.26 14.83
N HIS A 87 -10.09 5.16 14.36
CA HIS A 87 -9.99 3.87 15.08
C HIS A 87 -8.61 3.64 15.70
N TRP A 88 -7.72 4.64 15.63
CA TRP A 88 -6.38 4.57 16.22
C TRP A 88 -6.45 4.67 17.74
N PRO A 89 -5.55 4.00 18.48
CA PRO A 89 -5.50 4.16 19.94
C PRO A 89 -5.30 5.65 20.31
N GLN A 90 -6.14 6.16 21.18
CA GLN A 90 -6.11 7.59 21.54
C GLN A 90 -4.83 8.02 22.26
N THR A 91 -4.12 7.05 22.84
CA THR A 91 -2.82 7.27 23.51
C THR A 91 -1.67 7.34 22.54
N GLU A 92 -1.82 6.84 21.32
CA GLU A 92 -0.77 6.84 20.30
C GLU A 92 -0.92 8.04 19.36
N ARG A 93 0.09 8.91 19.36
CA ARG A 93 0.16 10.07 18.46
C ARG A 93 1.25 9.89 17.40
N GLN A 94 1.41 8.65 16.96
CA GLN A 94 2.38 8.29 15.93
C GLN A 94 1.71 7.40 14.90
N VAL A 95 2.08 7.58 13.63
CA VAL A 95 1.61 6.73 12.54
C VAL A 95 2.74 6.49 11.55
N ALA A 96 2.84 5.27 11.05
CA ALA A 96 3.74 4.91 9.98
C ALA A 96 2.98 4.72 8.68
N LEU A 97 3.44 5.38 7.64
CA LEU A 97 2.97 5.23 6.27
C LEU A 97 4.05 4.51 5.45
N ALA A 98 3.68 3.55 4.63
CA ALA A 98 4.62 2.95 3.68
C ALA A 98 4.24 3.35 2.25
N LEU A 99 5.26 3.75 1.48
CA LEU A 99 5.18 3.96 0.04
C LEU A 99 5.74 2.74 -0.66
N ASP A 100 4.98 2.17 -1.57
CA ASP A 100 5.47 1.09 -2.41
C ASP A 100 4.71 1.01 -3.74
N ALA A 101 5.36 0.38 -4.72
CA ALA A 101 4.78 0.15 -6.03
C ALA A 101 4.62 -1.36 -6.26
N THR A 102 3.46 -1.75 -6.77
CA THR A 102 3.18 -3.15 -7.07
C THR A 102 2.54 -3.32 -8.44
N THR A 103 2.70 -4.48 -9.06
CA THR A 103 2.09 -4.77 -10.36
C THR A 103 0.79 -5.55 -10.19
N LEU A 104 -0.21 -5.24 -11.00
CA LEU A 104 -1.42 -6.03 -11.17
C LEU A 104 -1.39 -6.72 -12.55
N GLY A 105 -0.98 -7.99 -12.54
CA GLY A 105 -0.68 -8.72 -13.76
C GLY A 105 0.41 -8.02 -14.58
N GLN A 106 0.34 -8.15 -15.91
CA GLN A 106 1.24 -7.45 -16.84
C GLN A 106 0.61 -6.19 -17.45
N ARG A 107 -0.41 -5.61 -16.80
CA ARG A 107 -1.21 -4.53 -17.37
C ARG A 107 -1.09 -3.22 -16.61
N PHE A 108 -0.92 -3.28 -15.31
CA PHE A 108 -0.93 -2.08 -14.46
C PHE A 108 0.18 -2.11 -13.43
N THR A 109 0.69 -0.93 -13.12
CA THR A 109 1.49 -0.63 -11.93
C THR A 109 0.63 0.20 -10.99
N VAL A 110 0.61 -0.15 -9.70
CA VAL A 110 -0.11 0.59 -8.66
C VAL A 110 0.91 1.18 -7.73
N LEU A 111 0.93 2.50 -7.65
CA LEU A 111 1.62 3.24 -6.60
C LEU A 111 0.67 3.34 -5.42
N ALA A 112 1.10 2.99 -4.22
CA ALA A 112 0.24 3.00 -3.04
C ALA A 112 0.93 3.62 -1.84
N ILE A 113 0.17 4.40 -1.07
CA ILE A 113 0.50 4.84 0.29
C ILE A 113 -0.43 4.08 1.23
N SER A 114 0.15 3.36 2.18
CA SER A 114 -0.60 2.54 3.13
C SER A 114 -0.27 2.92 4.57
N VAL A 115 -1.27 2.95 5.43
CA VAL A 115 -1.07 3.02 6.89
C VAL A 115 -0.65 1.65 7.39
N LEU A 116 0.41 1.59 8.19
CA LEU A 116 0.94 0.35 8.78
C LEU A 116 0.31 0.11 10.16
N VAL A 117 -0.35 -1.02 10.34
CA VAL A 117 -1.09 -1.37 11.57
C VAL A 117 -0.86 -2.84 11.91
N ARG A 118 -0.19 -3.12 13.03
CA ARG A 118 -0.11 -4.47 13.67
C ARG A 118 0.12 -5.62 12.68
N GLY A 119 1.11 -5.49 11.81
CA GLY A 119 1.44 -6.52 10.82
C GLY A 119 0.70 -6.41 9.48
N CYS A 120 -0.24 -5.48 9.36
CA CYS A 120 -1.01 -5.22 8.15
C CYS A 120 -0.66 -3.86 7.53
N ALA A 121 -1.03 -3.67 6.27
CA ALA A 121 -0.97 -2.39 5.59
C ALA A 121 -2.32 -2.07 4.94
N ILE A 122 -2.89 -0.93 5.30
CA ILE A 122 -4.19 -0.46 4.78
C ILE A 122 -3.92 0.63 3.75
N PRO A 123 -4.14 0.41 2.45
CA PRO A 123 -3.99 1.45 1.44
C PRO A 123 -4.97 2.59 1.67
N VAL A 124 -4.44 3.81 1.74
CA VAL A 124 -5.23 5.04 1.95
C VAL A 124 -5.17 6.00 0.77
N ALA A 125 -4.15 5.87 -0.09
CA ALA A 125 -4.07 6.59 -1.36
C ALA A 125 -3.34 5.72 -2.39
N TRP A 126 -3.78 5.81 -3.66
CA TRP A 126 -3.16 5.03 -4.73
C TRP A 126 -3.31 5.70 -6.10
N LYS A 127 -2.42 5.32 -7.02
CA LYS A 127 -2.51 5.66 -8.44
C LYS A 127 -2.28 4.41 -9.29
N VAL A 128 -3.20 4.11 -10.17
CA VAL A 128 -3.07 3.02 -11.15
C VAL A 128 -2.51 3.60 -12.44
N LEU A 129 -1.41 3.03 -12.89
CA LEU A 129 -0.69 3.43 -14.11
C LEU A 129 -0.66 2.25 -15.08
N PRO A 130 -0.61 2.46 -16.40
CA PRO A 130 -0.26 1.41 -17.36
C PRO A 130 1.08 0.77 -17.01
N TYR A 131 1.23 -0.55 -17.19
CA TYR A 131 2.46 -1.27 -16.84
C TYR A 131 3.73 -0.71 -17.51
N ASN A 132 3.62 -0.28 -18.75
CA ASN A 132 4.74 0.26 -19.55
C ASN A 132 4.72 1.79 -19.61
N GLN A 133 4.08 2.47 -18.66
CA GLN A 133 4.07 3.93 -18.67
C GLN A 133 5.49 4.47 -18.61
N LYS A 134 5.89 5.23 -19.65
CA LYS A 134 7.14 5.95 -19.70
C LYS A 134 7.07 7.22 -18.86
N GLY A 135 8.21 7.68 -18.39
CA GLY A 135 8.33 8.92 -17.63
C GLY A 135 8.51 8.71 -16.14
N SER A 136 8.65 9.81 -15.43
CA SER A 136 8.88 9.81 -13.98
C SER A 136 7.60 9.56 -13.21
N TRP A 137 7.69 8.79 -12.13
CA TRP A 137 6.59 8.63 -11.16
C TRP A 137 6.52 9.76 -10.14
N GLN A 138 7.47 10.69 -10.16
CA GLN A 138 7.54 11.80 -9.22
C GLN A 138 6.23 12.60 -9.13
N PRO A 139 5.60 13.08 -10.23
CA PRO A 139 4.37 13.86 -10.13
C PRO A 139 3.21 13.08 -9.49
N HIS A 140 3.20 11.75 -9.68
CA HIS A 140 2.16 10.90 -9.09
C HIS A 140 2.35 10.75 -7.58
N TRP A 141 3.60 10.53 -7.11
CA TRP A 141 3.90 10.47 -5.68
C TRP A 141 3.66 11.80 -4.98
N GLU A 142 4.11 12.90 -5.59
CA GLU A 142 3.84 14.24 -5.05
C GLU A 142 2.35 14.52 -4.92
N GLY A 143 1.56 14.15 -5.95
CA GLY A 143 0.12 14.28 -5.93
C GLY A 143 -0.56 13.43 -4.86
N LEU A 144 -0.10 12.20 -4.63
CA LEU A 144 -0.64 11.32 -3.57
C LEU A 144 -0.34 11.88 -2.17
N LEU A 145 0.89 12.34 -1.91
CA LEU A 145 1.27 12.95 -0.65
C LEU A 145 0.45 14.22 -0.38
N GLU A 146 0.27 15.07 -1.40
CA GLU A 146 -0.50 16.30 -1.27
C GLU A 146 -1.99 16.03 -0.97
N ARG A 147 -2.58 15.00 -1.56
CA ARG A 147 -3.97 14.59 -1.28
C ARG A 147 -4.19 14.11 0.16
N LEU A 148 -3.15 13.64 0.82
CA LEU A 148 -3.21 13.21 2.22
C LEU A 148 -2.83 14.32 3.21
N ARG A 149 -2.24 15.42 2.73
CA ARG A 149 -1.83 16.56 3.55
C ARG A 149 -3.01 17.08 4.37
N GLY A 150 -2.76 17.37 5.67
CA GLY A 150 -3.78 17.83 6.59
C GLY A 150 -4.85 16.79 6.98
N SER A 151 -4.65 15.52 6.61
CA SER A 151 -5.56 14.43 7.02
C SER A 151 -5.13 13.75 8.32
N ILE A 152 -3.90 14.02 8.77
CA ILE A 152 -3.35 13.59 10.06
C ILE A 152 -3.20 14.84 10.93
N PRO A 153 -3.55 14.79 12.23
CA PRO A 153 -3.36 15.92 13.15
C PRO A 153 -1.89 16.36 13.17
N ALA A 154 -1.66 17.67 13.21
CA ALA A 154 -0.33 18.26 13.07
C ALA A 154 0.63 17.87 14.22
N GLU A 155 0.07 17.55 15.37
CA GLU A 155 0.82 17.13 16.57
C GLU A 155 1.25 15.65 16.54
N TRP A 156 0.87 14.90 15.50
CA TRP A 156 1.24 13.50 15.38
C TRP A 156 2.59 13.34 14.67
N LYS A 157 3.44 12.45 15.17
CA LYS A 157 4.67 12.04 14.49
C LYS A 157 4.30 11.07 13.34
N VAL A 158 4.57 11.47 12.11
CA VAL A 158 4.26 10.68 10.92
C VAL A 158 5.55 10.20 10.26
N LEU A 159 5.81 8.90 10.30
CA LEU A 159 6.95 8.30 9.61
C LEU A 159 6.52 7.85 8.21
N VAL A 160 7.29 8.20 7.20
CA VAL A 160 7.03 7.77 5.81
C VAL A 160 8.17 6.86 5.35
N LEU A 161 7.86 5.57 5.28
CA LEU A 161 8.83 4.53 4.94
C LEU A 161 8.78 4.22 3.44
N ALA A 162 9.96 4.12 2.82
CA ALA A 162 10.08 3.65 1.44
C ALA A 162 11.35 2.82 1.24
N ASP A 163 11.30 1.90 0.29
CA ASP A 163 12.45 1.09 -0.10
C ASP A 163 13.46 1.90 -0.90
N ARG A 164 14.69 1.40 -0.98
CA ARG A 164 15.80 2.02 -1.71
C ARG A 164 15.49 2.28 -3.20
N GLY A 165 14.59 1.47 -3.78
CA GLY A 165 14.15 1.66 -5.17
C GLY A 165 13.30 2.92 -5.37
N LEU A 166 12.70 3.45 -4.30
CA LEU A 166 11.92 4.68 -4.32
C LEU A 166 12.68 5.89 -3.79
N TYR A 167 13.90 5.69 -3.23
CA TYR A 167 14.66 6.80 -2.71
C TYR A 167 14.95 7.83 -3.81
N ALA A 168 14.60 9.08 -3.53
CA ALA A 168 15.00 10.24 -4.30
C ALA A 168 15.05 11.47 -3.39
N ARG A 169 15.95 12.42 -3.68
CA ARG A 169 16.05 13.67 -2.91
C ARG A 169 14.74 14.46 -2.92
N TRP A 170 14.07 14.53 -4.07
CA TRP A 170 12.78 15.21 -4.19
C TRP A 170 11.72 14.56 -3.29
N LEU A 171 11.72 13.22 -3.15
CA LEU A 171 10.78 12.51 -2.29
C LEU A 171 11.01 12.85 -0.81
N TYR A 172 12.27 12.84 -0.37
CA TYR A 172 12.65 13.28 0.96
C TYR A 172 12.13 14.69 1.24
N GLN A 173 12.46 15.64 0.35
CA GLN A 173 12.05 17.05 0.47
C GLN A 173 10.52 17.21 0.46
N LYS A 174 9.81 16.45 -0.37
CA LYS A 174 8.34 16.51 -0.43
C LYS A 174 7.71 15.99 0.85
N ILE A 175 8.23 14.91 1.44
CA ILE A 175 7.74 14.37 2.72
C ILE A 175 7.92 15.39 3.83
N VAL A 176 9.10 16.01 3.94
CA VAL A 176 9.34 17.09 4.91
C VAL A 176 8.42 18.29 4.67
N ALA A 177 8.22 18.68 3.41
CA ALA A 177 7.36 19.83 3.05
C ALA A 177 5.88 19.62 3.39
N VAL A 178 5.40 18.38 3.48
CA VAL A 178 4.03 18.09 3.97
C VAL A 178 3.95 17.98 5.50
N GLY A 179 5.06 18.16 6.21
CA GLY A 179 5.14 18.13 7.68
C GLY A 179 5.33 16.72 8.25
N TRP A 180 5.87 15.78 7.48
CA TRP A 180 6.10 14.40 7.87
C TRP A 180 7.58 14.04 7.84
N HIS A 181 7.97 12.94 8.50
CA HIS A 181 9.33 12.50 8.63
C HIS A 181 9.66 11.40 7.60
N PRO A 182 10.57 11.65 6.64
CA PRO A 182 11.06 10.62 5.74
C PRO A 182 11.84 9.56 6.53
N PHE A 183 11.64 8.30 6.18
CA PHE A 183 12.37 7.15 6.71
C PHE A 183 12.75 6.26 5.53
N LEU A 184 13.64 6.80 4.68
CA LEU A 184 13.92 6.27 3.35
C LEU A 184 15.18 5.44 3.34
N ARG A 185 15.07 4.18 2.89
CA ARG A 185 16.24 3.33 2.73
C ARG A 185 17.06 3.76 1.52
N ILE A 186 18.37 3.85 1.70
CA ILE A 186 19.33 4.14 0.65
C ILE A 186 20.30 2.97 0.41
N ASN A 187 21.13 3.08 -0.63
CA ASN A 187 22.11 2.05 -0.95
C ASN A 187 23.34 2.18 -0.04
N LEU A 188 23.84 1.06 0.48
CA LEU A 188 25.08 0.98 1.25
C LEU A 188 26.32 1.45 0.45
N ALA A 189 26.26 1.42 -0.89
CA ALA A 189 27.28 1.95 -1.76
C ALA A 189 27.26 3.50 -1.87
N ALA A 190 26.43 4.19 -1.09
CA ALA A 190 26.50 5.64 -1.00
C ALA A 190 27.69 6.09 -0.15
N LYS A 191 28.02 7.38 -0.24
CA LYS A 191 29.03 8.03 0.56
C LYS A 191 28.40 9.10 1.45
N ALA A 192 28.96 9.31 2.64
CA ALA A 192 28.61 10.41 3.51
C ALA A 192 29.85 10.99 4.18
N ARG A 193 29.69 12.16 4.80
CA ARG A 193 30.66 12.82 5.65
C ARG A 193 29.99 13.38 6.89
N LEU A 194 30.74 13.49 8.00
CA LEU A 194 30.22 13.98 9.27
C LEU A 194 30.00 15.50 9.23
N ASP A 195 30.91 16.22 8.61
CA ASP A 195 30.93 17.69 8.51
C ASP A 195 31.53 18.14 7.18
N GLU A 196 31.52 19.46 6.92
CA GLU A 196 32.02 20.04 5.67
C GLU A 196 33.54 19.90 5.47
N HIS A 197 34.32 19.70 6.54
CA HIS A 197 35.77 19.54 6.50
C HIS A 197 36.19 18.07 6.34
N SER A 198 35.29 17.13 6.61
CA SER A 198 35.54 15.70 6.53
C SER A 198 35.44 15.18 5.09
N PRO A 199 36.25 14.19 4.71
CA PRO A 199 36.12 13.55 3.41
C PRO A 199 34.86 12.70 3.30
N PHE A 200 34.30 12.58 2.10
CA PHE A 200 33.24 11.61 1.84
C PHE A 200 33.77 10.17 1.86
N VAL A 201 33.31 9.36 2.77
CA VAL A 201 33.64 7.95 2.91
C VAL A 201 32.46 7.03 2.57
N TRP A 202 32.77 5.79 2.19
CA TRP A 202 31.72 4.81 1.88
C TRP A 202 30.97 4.39 3.13
N LEU A 203 29.62 4.31 3.08
CA LEU A 203 28.77 3.93 4.23
C LEU A 203 29.08 2.52 4.75
N LYS A 204 29.61 1.63 3.91
CA LYS A 204 30.10 0.31 4.33
C LYS A 204 31.17 0.34 5.41
N GLN A 205 31.88 1.46 5.56
CA GLN A 205 32.92 1.65 6.59
C GLN A 205 32.32 2.04 7.95
N TRP A 206 31.04 2.39 7.97
CA TRP A 206 30.34 2.84 9.19
C TRP A 206 29.38 1.77 9.73
N LEU A 207 29.48 0.54 9.24
CA LEU A 207 28.63 -0.54 9.72
C LEU A 207 28.89 -0.81 11.20
N PRO A 208 27.88 -0.70 12.07
CA PRO A 208 27.98 -1.10 13.46
C PRO A 208 28.06 -2.64 13.57
N PRO A 209 28.41 -3.19 14.74
CA PRO A 209 28.28 -4.61 15.01
C PRO A 209 26.86 -5.15 14.76
N MET A 210 26.78 -6.49 14.59
CA MET A 210 25.49 -7.15 14.41
C MET A 210 24.60 -6.93 15.65
N GLY A 211 23.34 -6.58 15.41
CA GLY A 211 22.37 -6.27 16.45
C GLY A 211 22.39 -4.80 16.92
N GLU A 212 23.37 -4.03 16.49
CA GLU A 212 23.51 -2.62 16.87
C GLU A 212 23.08 -1.65 15.77
N GLN A 213 22.91 -0.39 16.16
CA GLN A 213 22.70 0.72 15.24
C GLN A 213 23.68 1.86 15.51
N TRP A 214 24.04 2.56 14.45
CA TRP A 214 24.66 3.86 14.48
C TRP A 214 23.71 4.91 13.93
N ALA A 215 23.58 6.07 14.60
CA ALA A 215 22.80 7.20 14.13
C ALA A 215 23.58 8.51 14.32
N GLY A 216 23.57 9.38 13.32
CA GLY A 216 24.27 10.66 13.40
C GLY A 216 23.87 11.64 12.30
N ARG A 217 24.10 12.94 12.56
CA ARG A 217 23.93 13.98 11.54
C ARG A 217 25.08 13.90 10.55
N VAL A 218 24.74 13.91 9.26
CA VAL A 218 25.70 13.77 8.16
C VAL A 218 25.28 14.57 6.94
N GLU A 219 26.22 14.77 6.03
CA GLU A 219 25.92 15.11 4.63
C GLU A 219 26.11 13.86 3.78
N CYS A 220 25.02 13.34 3.24
CA CYS A 220 24.99 12.20 2.32
C CYS A 220 25.22 12.63 0.87
N PHE A 221 25.77 11.71 0.06
CA PHE A 221 25.97 11.82 -1.39
C PHE A 221 27.02 12.86 -1.81
N ALA A 222 28.16 12.37 -2.32
CA ALA A 222 29.31 13.21 -2.70
C ALA A 222 29.03 14.17 -3.86
N GLN A 223 28.14 13.80 -4.79
CA GLN A 223 27.78 14.67 -5.92
C GLN A 223 26.98 15.88 -5.44
N LYS A 224 27.44 17.10 -5.78
CA LYS A 224 26.91 18.36 -5.30
C LYS A 224 25.39 18.51 -5.44
N GLN A 225 24.82 18.11 -6.59
CA GLN A 225 23.38 18.19 -6.86
C GLN A 225 22.53 17.18 -6.06
N SER A 226 23.16 16.13 -5.54
CA SER A 226 22.47 15.06 -4.78
C SER A 226 22.66 15.21 -3.27
N ARG A 227 23.51 16.13 -2.81
CA ARG A 227 23.83 16.28 -1.39
C ARG A 227 22.60 16.50 -0.53
N LEU A 228 22.57 15.83 0.61
CA LEU A 228 21.48 15.88 1.56
C LEU A 228 22.03 15.90 2.99
N CYS A 229 21.81 17.01 3.71
CA CYS A 229 22.02 17.07 5.14
C CYS A 229 20.85 16.38 5.85
N CYS A 230 21.12 15.32 6.59
CA CYS A 230 20.10 14.49 7.23
C CYS A 230 20.67 13.75 8.44
N THR A 231 19.81 13.08 9.19
CA THR A 231 20.22 12.00 10.08
C THR A 231 20.34 10.74 9.26
N LEU A 232 21.49 10.08 9.35
CA LEU A 232 21.74 8.76 8.79
C LEU A 232 21.65 7.74 9.92
N VAL A 233 20.88 6.66 9.69
CA VAL A 233 20.78 5.52 10.59
C VAL A 233 21.29 4.29 9.84
N ILE A 234 22.27 3.60 10.42
CA ILE A 234 22.78 2.32 9.89
C ILE A 234 22.53 1.26 10.96
N CYS A 235 21.81 0.21 10.57
CA CYS A 235 21.39 -0.83 11.50
C CYS A 235 21.64 -2.22 10.89
N GLN A 236 22.35 -3.07 11.63
CA GLN A 236 22.53 -4.49 11.28
C GLN A 236 21.58 -5.32 12.16
N GLN A 237 20.60 -5.97 11.55
CA GLN A 237 19.61 -6.79 12.25
C GLN A 237 19.83 -8.26 11.94
N GLU A 238 19.76 -9.10 12.97
CA GLU A 238 19.79 -10.56 12.79
C GLU A 238 18.62 -11.03 11.90
N GLY A 239 18.88 -12.00 11.05
CA GLY A 239 17.90 -12.54 10.11
C GLY A 239 17.71 -11.73 8.82
N TYR A 240 18.46 -10.63 8.63
CA TYR A 240 18.44 -9.85 7.40
C TYR A 240 19.82 -9.87 6.72
N GLU A 241 19.86 -10.25 5.44
CA GLU A 241 21.11 -10.35 4.67
C GLU A 241 21.82 -8.99 4.48
N GLN A 242 21.08 -7.90 4.46
CA GLN A 242 21.61 -6.58 4.17
C GLN A 242 21.27 -5.60 5.28
N PRO A 243 22.25 -4.76 5.71
CA PRO A 243 22.00 -3.71 6.67
C PRO A 243 20.95 -2.72 6.16
N TRP A 244 20.23 -2.11 7.06
CA TRP A 244 19.35 -1.00 6.74
C TRP A 244 20.13 0.29 6.89
N VAL A 245 20.16 1.05 5.81
CA VAL A 245 20.76 2.37 5.73
C VAL A 245 19.67 3.35 5.42
N ILE A 246 19.32 4.19 6.37
CA ILE A 246 18.09 5.01 6.35
C ILE A 246 18.47 6.46 6.50
N VAL A 247 17.85 7.32 5.72
CA VAL A 247 17.94 8.79 5.87
C VAL A 247 16.62 9.35 6.38
N THR A 248 16.70 10.25 7.37
CA THR A 248 15.56 10.91 8.00
C THR A 248 15.92 12.34 8.42
N ASP A 249 14.92 13.16 8.71
CA ASP A 249 15.08 14.52 9.28
C ASP A 249 15.02 14.51 10.82
N LEU A 250 14.58 13.40 11.42
CA LEU A 250 14.51 13.27 12.87
C LEU A 250 15.89 13.41 13.53
N PRO A 251 15.98 13.91 14.77
CA PRO A 251 17.20 13.90 15.55
C PRO A 251 17.77 12.48 15.74
N PRO A 252 19.11 12.31 15.82
CA PRO A 252 19.74 10.99 15.97
C PRO A 252 19.32 10.22 17.23
N ASP A 253 18.97 10.93 18.30
CA ASP A 253 18.51 10.40 19.60
C ASP A 253 17.02 10.03 19.61
N GLU A 254 16.28 10.42 18.58
CA GLU A 254 14.85 10.12 18.44
C GLU A 254 14.54 9.00 17.44
N VAL A 255 15.56 8.31 16.91
CA VAL A 255 15.36 7.33 15.83
C VAL A 255 15.81 5.91 16.22
N GLU A 256 15.01 4.95 15.84
CA GLU A 256 15.34 3.53 15.91
C GLU A 256 15.28 2.91 14.50
N GLY A 257 16.39 2.36 14.04
CA GLY A 257 16.47 1.68 12.75
C GLY A 257 15.49 0.50 12.65
N ALA A 258 15.17 -0.12 13.78
CA ALA A 258 14.22 -1.23 13.87
C ALA A 258 12.80 -0.87 13.40
N TRP A 259 12.42 0.41 13.41
CA TRP A 259 11.12 0.85 12.85
C TRP A 259 10.98 0.53 11.37
N TYR A 260 12.07 0.44 10.64
CA TYR A 260 12.05 0.09 9.23
C TYR A 260 11.47 -1.32 8.98
N ARG A 261 11.46 -2.20 9.98
CA ARG A 261 10.84 -3.53 9.90
C ARG A 261 9.36 -3.46 9.52
N MET A 262 8.65 -2.42 9.97
CA MET A 262 7.24 -2.23 9.66
C MET A 262 6.96 -2.13 8.16
N ARG A 263 7.94 -1.70 7.36
CA ARG A 263 7.78 -1.60 5.90
C ARG A 263 7.41 -2.95 5.26
N TYR A 264 7.87 -4.07 5.82
CA TYR A 264 7.53 -5.39 5.29
C TYR A 264 6.03 -5.72 5.37
N TRP A 265 5.26 -5.04 6.20
CA TRP A 265 3.82 -5.26 6.31
C TRP A 265 3.07 -4.88 5.03
N ILE A 266 3.60 -3.95 4.21
CA ILE A 266 2.98 -3.58 2.94
C ILE A 266 3.00 -4.73 1.93
N GLU A 267 4.01 -5.60 1.98
CA GLU A 267 4.09 -6.78 1.11
C GLU A 267 3.00 -7.80 1.45
N GLY A 268 2.72 -7.99 2.74
CA GLY A 268 1.57 -8.76 3.23
C GLY A 268 0.26 -8.18 2.72
N GLY A 269 0.04 -6.88 2.91
CA GLY A 269 -1.14 -6.17 2.42
C GLY A 269 -1.36 -6.33 0.91
N PHE A 270 -0.31 -6.23 0.10
CA PHE A 270 -0.42 -6.47 -1.35
C PHE A 270 -0.75 -7.93 -1.70
N LYS A 271 -0.23 -8.91 -0.95
CA LYS A 271 -0.59 -10.32 -1.14
C LYS A 271 -2.06 -10.55 -0.83
N ASP A 272 -2.56 -9.96 0.24
CA ASP A 272 -3.96 -10.07 0.65
C ASP A 272 -4.90 -9.46 -0.40
N PHE A 273 -4.56 -8.28 -0.94
CA PHE A 273 -5.34 -7.68 -2.04
C PHE A 273 -5.29 -8.49 -3.33
N LYS A 274 -4.14 -9.08 -3.67
CA LYS A 274 -3.97 -9.80 -4.94
C LYS A 274 -4.52 -11.22 -4.91
N ARG A 275 -4.28 -11.95 -3.84
CA ARG A 275 -4.51 -13.41 -3.74
C ARG A 275 -5.43 -13.82 -2.59
N GLY A 276 -5.42 -13.05 -1.49
CA GLY A 276 -6.28 -13.24 -0.33
C GLY A 276 -7.65 -12.59 -0.50
N GLY A 277 -8.44 -12.58 0.56
CA GLY A 277 -9.71 -11.93 0.77
C GLY A 277 -10.59 -11.55 -0.44
N VAL A 278 -10.13 -10.64 -1.30
CA VAL A 278 -10.93 -10.14 -2.43
C VAL A 278 -10.54 -10.69 -3.81
N GLY A 279 -9.44 -11.44 -3.94
CA GLY A 279 -9.04 -12.14 -5.17
C GLY A 279 -8.90 -11.24 -6.42
N LEU A 280 -8.39 -10.02 -6.25
CA LEU A 280 -8.35 -9.01 -7.33
C LEU A 280 -7.60 -9.49 -8.57
N ALA A 281 -6.52 -10.27 -8.43
CA ALA A 281 -5.74 -10.82 -9.53
C ALA A 281 -6.50 -11.90 -10.31
N ALA A 282 -7.25 -12.76 -9.63
CA ALA A 282 -8.00 -13.85 -10.26
C ALA A 282 -9.10 -13.35 -11.21
N HIS A 283 -9.75 -12.23 -10.87
CA HIS A 283 -10.79 -11.64 -11.72
C HIS A 283 -10.27 -10.97 -12.99
N GLN A 284 -9.02 -10.49 -12.98
CA GLN A 284 -8.40 -9.94 -14.19
C GLN A 284 -8.04 -11.02 -15.20
N ASP A 285 -7.57 -12.18 -14.74
CA ASP A 285 -7.24 -13.32 -15.59
C ASP A 285 -8.48 -13.97 -16.22
N ALA A 286 -9.58 -14.03 -15.49
CA ALA A 286 -10.85 -14.56 -16.01
C ALA A 286 -11.41 -13.72 -17.18
N ARG A 287 -11.29 -12.37 -17.11
CA ARG A 287 -11.70 -11.49 -18.23
C ARG A 287 -10.77 -11.62 -19.44
N CYS A 288 -9.48 -11.84 -19.23
CA CYS A 288 -8.53 -12.09 -20.33
C CYS A 288 -8.80 -13.44 -21.01
N ARG A 289 -9.15 -14.48 -20.27
CA ARG A 289 -9.53 -15.79 -20.83
C ARG A 289 -10.84 -15.72 -21.61
N ALA A 290 -11.86 -15.06 -21.08
CA ALA A 290 -13.15 -14.91 -21.77
C ALA A 290 -13.01 -14.13 -23.10
N ARG A 291 -12.15 -13.11 -23.18
CA ARG A 291 -11.87 -12.40 -24.44
C ARG A 291 -11.04 -13.25 -25.43
N ARG A 292 -10.11 -14.08 -24.97
CA ARG A 292 -9.36 -15.00 -25.84
C ARG A 292 -10.25 -16.09 -26.43
N THR A 293 -11.20 -16.66 -25.64
CA THR A 293 -12.15 -17.66 -26.14
C THR A 293 -13.15 -17.09 -27.14
N SER A 294 -13.53 -15.82 -27.02
CA SER A 294 -14.43 -15.18 -27.99
C SER A 294 -13.77 -14.84 -29.34
N VAL A 295 -12.43 -14.72 -29.37
CA VAL A 295 -11.67 -14.45 -30.61
C VAL A 295 -11.27 -15.72 -31.35
N VAL A 296 -11.26 -16.89 -30.67
CA VAL A 296 -10.92 -18.20 -31.28
C VAL A 296 -12.16 -18.97 -31.78
N GLY A 297 -13.35 -18.46 -31.53
CA GLY A 297 -14.64 -19.12 -31.87
C GLY A 297 -15.16 -18.95 -33.32
N HIS A 298 -14.29 -18.59 -34.31
CA HIS A 298 -14.64 -18.61 -35.73
C HIS A 298 -13.57 -19.34 -36.53
N GLY A 299 -13.58 -20.64 -36.46
CA GLY A 299 -12.77 -21.51 -37.27
C GLY A 299 -13.06 -22.96 -36.89
N GLY A 300 -13.84 -23.62 -37.73
CA GLY A 300 -14.44 -24.91 -37.46
C GLY A 300 -13.50 -26.10 -37.35
N GLY A 301 -14.09 -27.23 -36.92
CA GLY A 301 -13.55 -28.57 -37.12
C GLY A 301 -13.56 -29.44 -35.87
N ASP A 302 -14.38 -30.45 -35.91
CA ASP A 302 -14.60 -31.53 -34.97
C ASP A 302 -13.31 -32.18 -34.43
N ALA A 303 -13.33 -32.59 -33.16
CA ALA A 303 -12.89 -33.90 -32.69
C ALA A 303 -13.31 -34.17 -31.24
N VAL A 304 -13.89 -35.33 -31.08
CA VAL A 304 -14.41 -36.00 -29.89
C VAL A 304 -13.25 -36.51 -29.03
N ASP A 305 -13.44 -36.52 -27.73
CA ASP A 305 -13.25 -37.63 -26.78
C ASP A 305 -12.38 -37.30 -25.53
N GLY A 306 -12.80 -37.86 -24.39
CA GLY A 306 -11.92 -38.31 -23.35
C GLY A 306 -12.12 -37.72 -21.94
N GLY A 307 -13.02 -38.36 -21.21
CA GLY A 307 -13.34 -38.27 -19.80
C GLY A 307 -12.22 -38.04 -18.78
N GLY A 308 -12.62 -37.40 -17.69
CA GLY A 308 -11.74 -37.22 -16.52
C GLY A 308 -12.38 -36.41 -15.40
N ARG A 309 -13.45 -36.96 -14.79
CA ARG A 309 -13.99 -36.38 -13.53
C ARG A 309 -12.99 -36.55 -12.40
N ARG A 310 -12.43 -35.47 -11.91
CA ARG A 310 -11.80 -35.43 -10.57
C ARG A 310 -12.67 -34.58 -9.65
N ARG A 311 -13.23 -35.25 -8.66
CA ARG A 311 -13.94 -34.66 -7.52
C ARG A 311 -12.92 -33.92 -6.67
N CYS A 312 -13.06 -32.62 -6.52
CA CYS A 312 -12.43 -31.90 -5.42
C CYS A 312 -13.29 -32.04 -4.18
N ARG A 313 -12.75 -32.73 -3.18
CA ARG A 313 -13.33 -32.82 -1.83
C ARG A 313 -13.22 -31.44 -1.17
N ASN A 314 -14.34 -30.98 -0.62
CA ASN A 314 -14.41 -29.86 0.32
C ASN A 314 -13.60 -30.23 1.58
N ALA A 315 -12.58 -29.44 1.89
CA ALA A 315 -12.00 -29.36 3.20
C ALA A 315 -12.26 -27.94 3.72
N ALA A 316 -13.07 -27.86 4.75
CA ALA A 316 -13.28 -26.64 5.51
C ALA A 316 -11.99 -26.30 6.27
N PRO A 317 -11.56 -25.05 6.35
CA PRO A 317 -10.53 -24.67 7.30
C PRO A 317 -11.16 -24.18 8.60
N HIS A 318 -11.08 -25.00 9.63
CA HIS A 318 -10.92 -24.51 11.00
C HIS A 318 -9.54 -23.92 11.10
N LEU A 319 -9.42 -22.63 11.44
CA LEU A 319 -8.24 -22.02 12.08
C LEU A 319 -8.53 -20.56 12.41
N LEU A 320 -9.29 -20.36 13.48
CA LEU A 320 -9.12 -19.22 14.37
C LEU A 320 -8.30 -19.72 15.57
N ALA A 321 -7.35 -18.90 16.01
CA ALA A 321 -6.45 -19.02 17.14
C ALA A 321 -5.13 -19.76 16.89
N GLN A 322 -4.09 -18.96 16.79
CA GLN A 322 -2.83 -18.96 17.54
C GLN A 322 -1.71 -18.38 16.69
N GLY A 323 -1.46 -17.10 16.87
CA GLY A 323 -0.26 -16.40 16.44
C GLY A 323 0.03 -15.35 17.51
N GLY A 324 0.61 -15.78 18.62
CA GLY A 324 1.15 -14.88 19.62
C GLY A 324 2.28 -14.04 19.06
N PRO A 325 2.54 -12.85 19.62
CA PRO A 325 3.66 -12.02 19.20
C PRO A 325 4.99 -12.76 19.42
N PRO A 326 6.04 -12.50 18.62
CA PRO A 326 7.36 -13.04 18.88
C PRO A 326 7.84 -12.54 20.25
N PRO A 327 8.61 -13.36 20.98
CA PRO A 327 9.03 -13.03 22.34
C PRO A 327 9.86 -11.73 22.35
N PRO A 328 9.74 -10.91 23.41
CA PRO A 328 10.61 -9.75 23.59
C PRO A 328 12.06 -10.22 23.74
N CYS A 329 13.00 -9.50 23.13
CA CYS A 329 14.42 -9.66 23.35
C CYS A 329 14.70 -9.58 24.86
N GLY A 330 15.26 -10.66 25.41
CA GLY A 330 15.65 -10.73 26.80
C GLY A 330 16.68 -9.64 27.12
N THR A 331 16.39 -8.86 28.12
CA THR A 331 17.36 -8.04 28.84
C THR A 331 18.33 -9.00 29.52
N ALA A 332 19.58 -9.07 29.03
CA ALA A 332 20.67 -9.69 29.75
C ALA A 332 20.99 -8.80 30.96
N GLU A 333 20.61 -9.26 32.15
CA GLU A 333 21.11 -8.72 33.40
C GLU A 333 22.63 -8.97 33.48
N CYS A 334 23.41 -7.88 33.50
CA CYS A 334 24.78 -7.92 34.00
C CYS A 334 24.76 -8.08 35.50
N GLY A 335 25.03 -9.30 35.96
CA GLY A 335 25.37 -9.61 37.34
C GLY A 335 26.89 -9.68 37.53
N GLN A 336 27.38 -8.80 38.39
CA GLN A 336 28.66 -8.74 39.16
C GLN A 336 29.97 -8.84 38.37
#